data_1aea85ef2e4db47dad28183a852fb709
#
_entry.id   1aea85ef2e4db47dad28183a852fb709
#
_cell.length_a   1.000
_cell.length_b   1.000
_cell.length_c   1.000
_cell.angle_alpha   90.00
_cell.angle_beta   90.00
_cell.angle_gamma   90.00
#
_symmetry.space_group_name_H-M   'P 1'
#
loop_
_entity.id
_entity.type
_entity.pdbx_description
1 polymer ?
#
loop_
_entity_poly.entity_id
_entity_poly.type
_entity_poly.pdbx_seq_one_letter_code
_entity_poly.pdbx_strand_id
1 'polypeptide(L)'
;MKLKILLGLLLAFNLTFGQTQQVRKLDGSKISVSEFDKVVIRLMDTANVQGLDLAILNNKKTVFIKSYGYKNKINAEPLDTSTVMYGASFSKAVFAYLTMKLVQENIIALDKPLYKYLSKPISEYEYFSDLKSDNRWKLITARMCLSHTTGLPNVRWLHPTTGVEDTLGVIKIYFKPGTKYAYSGEGLKLLQLVEEEITSKTVEDLAIEKVFKPIGMTRTGYIWHKEFDDNYAIGHLENGNLNPKKKRTTPVASGSLVTTISDYSKFIEFVMQQKGLNKKLYKEMLSPQIRIYSKVQFPTITEETTTENKAINLSYGLGWGLLKCKYGKAFFKEGHDDAWRNYNINFIDKGISIIIMTNSANGELIFKELLETLIGDTFTPWKWETYFPYDYKK
;
A
#
# COMPACT_ATOMS: atom_id res chain seq x y z
N MET A 1 53.03 -32.40 -54.56
CA MET A 1 52.32 -31.12 -54.65
C MET A 1 51.15 -31.16 -53.61
N LYS A 2 51.30 -30.52 -52.47
CA LYS A 2 50.24 -30.50 -51.41
C LYS A 2 49.67 -29.08 -51.39
N LEU A 3 48.39 -28.95 -51.76
CA LEU A 3 47.64 -27.72 -51.77
C LEU A 3 47.18 -27.41 -50.32
N LYS A 4 47.63 -26.30 -49.73
CA LYS A 4 47.18 -25.80 -48.42
C LYS A 4 45.97 -24.89 -48.66
N ILE A 5 44.81 -25.32 -48.21
CA ILE A 5 43.59 -24.51 -48.17
C ILE A 5 43.65 -23.68 -46.88
N LEU A 6 43.76 -22.35 -47.03
CA LEU A 6 43.71 -21.38 -45.94
C LEU A 6 42.23 -21.03 -45.67
N LEU A 7 41.67 -21.55 -44.54
CA LEU A 7 40.29 -21.25 -44.12
C LEU A 7 40.35 -19.91 -43.34
N GLY A 8 39.88 -18.84 -43.95
CA GLY A 8 39.74 -17.55 -43.29
C GLY A 8 38.49 -17.56 -42.39
N LEU A 9 38.67 -17.52 -41.05
CA LEU A 9 37.59 -17.27 -40.12
C LEU A 9 37.21 -15.78 -40.14
N LEU A 10 36.06 -15.46 -40.75
CA LEU A 10 35.40 -14.17 -40.58
C LEU A 10 34.74 -14.13 -39.19
N LEU A 11 35.36 -13.48 -38.23
CA LEU A 11 34.77 -13.09 -36.97
C LEU A 11 33.74 -11.97 -37.25
N ALA A 12 32.48 -12.34 -37.38
CA ALA A 12 31.37 -11.37 -37.34
C ALA A 12 31.23 -10.81 -35.92
N PHE A 13 31.75 -9.62 -35.69
CA PHE A 13 31.46 -8.83 -34.52
C PHE A 13 29.98 -8.42 -34.57
N ASN A 14 29.10 -9.19 -33.95
CA ASN A 14 27.75 -8.74 -33.61
C ASN A 14 27.87 -7.61 -32.59
N LEU A 15 27.89 -6.37 -33.05
CA LEU A 15 27.60 -5.19 -32.24
C LEU A 15 26.13 -5.28 -31.84
N THR A 16 25.82 -6.01 -30.78
CA THR A 16 24.59 -5.85 -30.06
C THR A 16 24.61 -4.44 -29.46
N PHE A 17 24.02 -3.48 -30.15
CA PHE A 17 23.58 -2.24 -29.54
C PHE A 17 22.70 -2.65 -28.37
N GLY A 18 23.19 -2.52 -27.15
CA GLY A 18 22.42 -2.78 -25.94
C GLY A 18 21.16 -1.90 -26.02
N GLN A 19 20.00 -2.52 -26.27
CA GLN A 19 18.74 -1.81 -26.18
C GLN A 19 18.65 -1.22 -24.78
N THR A 20 18.69 0.10 -24.68
CA THR A 20 18.51 0.81 -23.41
C THR A 20 17.19 0.35 -22.84
N GLN A 21 17.22 -0.29 -21.68
CA GLN A 21 16.01 -0.78 -21.02
C GLN A 21 15.02 0.39 -20.89
N GLN A 22 13.79 0.18 -21.37
CA GLN A 22 12.75 1.21 -21.42
C GLN A 22 11.52 0.78 -20.62
N VAL A 23 10.92 1.75 -19.95
CA VAL A 23 9.65 1.60 -19.24
C VAL A 23 8.54 2.22 -20.07
N ARG A 24 7.42 1.50 -20.25
CA ARG A 24 6.24 1.97 -20.98
C ARG A 24 5.33 2.78 -20.05
N LYS A 25 4.90 3.95 -20.51
CA LYS A 25 3.93 4.83 -19.84
C LYS A 25 2.48 4.49 -20.22
N LEU A 26 1.52 5.09 -19.51
CA LEU A 26 0.07 4.87 -19.70
C LEU A 26 -0.42 5.26 -21.11
N ASP A 27 0.16 6.27 -21.73
CA ASP A 27 -0.15 6.72 -23.08
C ASP A 27 0.50 5.87 -24.20
N GLY A 28 1.35 4.91 -23.81
CA GLY A 28 2.09 4.05 -24.71
C GLY A 28 3.50 4.55 -25.06
N SER A 29 3.83 5.80 -24.74
CA SER A 29 5.20 6.30 -24.84
C SER A 29 6.15 5.55 -23.92
N LYS A 30 7.46 5.75 -24.08
CA LYS A 30 8.48 5.06 -23.28
C LYS A 30 9.47 6.07 -22.72
N ILE A 31 10.03 5.74 -21.57
CA ILE A 31 11.14 6.46 -20.94
C ILE A 31 12.32 5.50 -20.77
N SER A 32 13.53 5.95 -21.06
CA SER A 32 14.73 5.14 -20.82
C SER A 32 15.05 5.09 -19.33
N VAL A 33 15.67 3.99 -18.87
CA VAL A 33 16.11 3.86 -17.47
C VAL A 33 17.08 4.97 -17.08
N SER A 34 17.93 5.44 -17.98
CA SER A 34 18.87 6.55 -17.71
C SER A 34 18.14 7.88 -17.46
N GLU A 35 17.09 8.19 -18.25
CA GLU A 35 16.25 9.38 -17.99
C GLU A 35 15.47 9.25 -16.69
N PHE A 36 14.97 8.04 -16.43
CA PHE A 36 14.29 7.68 -15.22
C PHE A 36 15.16 7.96 -13.97
N ASP A 37 16.40 7.45 -13.96
CA ASP A 37 17.37 7.69 -12.90
C ASP A 37 17.62 9.17 -12.63
N LYS A 38 17.80 9.96 -13.71
CA LYS A 38 18.03 11.42 -13.59
C LYS A 38 16.86 12.12 -12.92
N VAL A 39 15.62 11.75 -13.27
CA VAL A 39 14.42 12.33 -12.66
C VAL A 39 14.34 11.99 -11.18
N VAL A 40 14.52 10.71 -10.81
CA VAL A 40 14.46 10.26 -9.42
C VAL A 40 15.50 10.96 -8.57
N ILE A 41 16.77 10.95 -8.99
CA ILE A 41 17.87 11.58 -8.25
C ILE A 41 17.61 13.07 -8.05
N ARG A 42 17.25 13.79 -9.12
CA ARG A 42 16.93 15.23 -9.05
C ARG A 42 15.82 15.51 -8.04
N LEU A 43 14.73 14.72 -8.06
CA LEU A 43 13.61 14.92 -7.17
C LEU A 43 13.96 14.62 -5.70
N MET A 44 14.73 13.56 -5.46
CA MET A 44 15.22 13.23 -4.12
C MET A 44 16.10 14.36 -3.58
N ASP A 45 17.02 14.89 -4.38
CA ASP A 45 17.87 16.02 -3.99
C ASP A 45 17.04 17.28 -3.71
N THR A 46 16.06 17.59 -4.58
CA THR A 46 15.21 18.79 -4.44
C THR A 46 14.38 18.77 -3.16
N ALA A 47 13.83 17.61 -2.79
CA ALA A 47 12.96 17.47 -1.62
C ALA A 47 13.69 16.88 -0.39
N ASN A 48 15.02 16.72 -0.44
CA ASN A 48 15.82 16.12 0.63
C ASN A 48 15.31 14.72 1.07
N VAL A 49 14.96 13.86 0.11
CA VAL A 49 14.54 12.47 0.36
C VAL A 49 15.77 11.60 0.55
N GLN A 50 15.90 10.92 1.68
CA GLN A 50 17.12 10.22 2.07
C GLN A 50 17.26 8.82 1.45
N GLY A 51 16.15 8.10 1.33
CA GLY A 51 16.11 6.78 0.70
C GLY A 51 14.76 6.54 0.01
N LEU A 52 14.83 5.93 -1.16
CA LEU A 52 13.67 5.64 -2.00
C LEU A 52 13.85 4.33 -2.74
N ASP A 53 12.89 3.43 -2.58
CA ASP A 53 12.72 2.23 -3.37
C ASP A 53 11.62 2.44 -4.40
N LEU A 54 11.86 1.98 -5.63
CA LEU A 54 10.94 2.15 -6.72
C LEU A 54 10.84 0.89 -7.59
N ALA A 55 9.59 0.49 -7.90
CA ALA A 55 9.34 -0.58 -8.84
C ALA A 55 8.25 -0.20 -9.84
N ILE A 56 8.43 -0.65 -11.10
CA ILE A 56 7.46 -0.47 -12.18
C ILE A 56 7.08 -1.82 -12.74
N LEU A 57 5.78 -2.00 -12.94
CA LEU A 57 5.24 -3.13 -13.68
C LEU A 57 4.78 -2.67 -15.07
N ASN A 58 5.14 -3.43 -16.09
CA ASN A 58 4.52 -3.36 -17.41
C ASN A 58 3.98 -4.74 -17.77
N ASN A 59 2.84 -4.80 -18.45
CA ASN A 59 2.15 -6.06 -18.78
C ASN A 59 1.92 -6.95 -17.53
N LYS A 60 1.66 -6.31 -16.37
CA LYS A 60 1.43 -6.98 -15.07
C LYS A 60 2.62 -7.77 -14.55
N LYS A 61 3.84 -7.40 -14.98
CA LYS A 61 5.11 -7.99 -14.52
C LYS A 61 6.08 -6.89 -14.16
N THR A 62 6.85 -7.10 -13.11
CA THR A 62 7.92 -6.20 -12.71
C THR A 62 8.99 -6.14 -13.79
N VAL A 63 9.21 -4.96 -14.36
CA VAL A 63 10.20 -4.68 -15.41
C VAL A 63 11.33 -3.78 -14.94
N PHE A 64 11.12 -3.08 -13.84
CA PHE A 64 12.10 -2.21 -13.24
C PHE A 64 11.94 -2.27 -11.71
N ILE A 65 13.05 -2.37 -11.01
CA ILE A 65 13.13 -2.29 -9.55
C ILE A 65 14.51 -1.74 -9.18
N LYS A 66 14.55 -0.71 -8.36
CA LYS A 66 15.79 -0.06 -7.95
C LYS A 66 15.64 0.72 -6.66
N SER A 67 16.70 0.75 -5.89
CA SER A 67 16.85 1.53 -4.67
C SER A 67 17.78 2.72 -4.90
N TYR A 68 17.49 3.84 -4.26
CA TYR A 68 18.25 5.08 -4.34
C TYR A 68 18.50 5.60 -2.93
N GLY A 69 19.68 6.20 -2.71
CA GLY A 69 20.04 6.80 -1.43
C GLY A 69 20.36 5.79 -0.34
N TYR A 70 19.90 6.04 0.88
CA TYR A 70 20.40 5.40 2.09
C TYR A 70 19.28 4.78 2.92
N LYS A 71 19.53 3.58 3.46
CA LYS A 71 18.72 3.00 4.55
C LYS A 71 19.02 3.68 5.90
N ASN A 72 20.24 4.21 6.05
CA ASN A 72 20.68 5.05 7.16
C ASN A 72 21.69 6.10 6.62
N LYS A 73 21.24 7.34 6.49
CA LYS A 73 22.04 8.44 5.93
C LYS A 73 23.21 8.82 6.82
N ILE A 74 23.04 8.78 8.14
CA ILE A 74 24.10 9.19 9.09
C ILE A 74 25.33 8.29 8.97
N ASN A 75 25.09 6.99 8.82
CA ASN A 75 26.15 6.00 8.67
C ASN A 75 26.58 5.79 7.20
N ALA A 76 25.97 6.51 6.26
CA ALA A 76 26.16 6.32 4.81
C ALA A 76 25.89 4.87 4.34
N GLU A 77 24.95 4.16 4.99
CA GLU A 77 24.57 2.80 4.63
C GLU A 77 23.60 2.83 3.44
N PRO A 78 23.96 2.26 2.27
CA PRO A 78 23.13 2.33 1.08
C PRO A 78 21.83 1.53 1.26
N LEU A 79 20.74 2.02 0.65
CA LEU A 79 19.49 1.28 0.51
C LEU A 79 19.63 0.28 -0.65
N ASP A 80 19.05 -0.91 -0.50
CA ASP A 80 18.95 -1.92 -1.56
C ASP A 80 17.55 -2.57 -1.59
N THR A 81 17.25 -3.29 -2.67
CA THR A 81 15.91 -3.84 -2.91
C THR A 81 15.51 -4.97 -1.97
N SER A 82 16.42 -5.45 -1.13
CA SER A 82 16.20 -6.44 -0.07
C SER A 82 16.09 -5.82 1.33
N THR A 83 16.31 -4.51 1.45
CA THR A 83 16.21 -3.78 2.71
C THR A 83 14.76 -3.79 3.21
N VAL A 84 14.56 -4.24 4.45
CA VAL A 84 13.24 -4.25 5.09
C VAL A 84 12.87 -2.83 5.49
N MET A 85 11.71 -2.39 5.02
CA MET A 85 11.13 -1.07 5.29
C MET A 85 9.77 -1.20 5.95
N TYR A 86 9.35 -0.16 6.67
CA TYR A 86 8.02 -0.10 7.25
C TYR A 86 6.98 0.24 6.19
N GLY A 87 6.06 -0.70 5.95
CA GLY A 87 5.00 -0.57 4.95
C GLY A 87 3.83 0.31 5.40
N ALA A 88 3.74 0.65 6.70
CA ALA A 88 2.63 1.42 7.26
C ALA A 88 1.26 0.86 6.78
N SER A 89 0.41 1.69 6.16
CA SER A 89 -0.92 1.28 5.71
C SER A 89 -0.95 0.38 4.47
N PHE A 90 0.19 0.02 3.87
CA PHE A 90 0.25 -1.14 2.95
C PHE A 90 -0.24 -2.41 3.63
N SER A 91 -0.12 -2.49 4.97
CA SER A 91 -0.71 -3.52 5.83
C SER A 91 -2.16 -3.81 5.48
N LYS A 92 -2.97 -2.76 5.27
CA LYS A 92 -4.42 -2.87 5.05
C LYS A 92 -4.76 -3.58 3.75
N ALA A 93 -3.96 -3.34 2.69
CA ALA A 93 -4.15 -3.99 1.40
C ALA A 93 -3.81 -5.49 1.45
N VAL A 94 -2.73 -5.83 2.14
CA VAL A 94 -2.32 -7.23 2.36
C VAL A 94 -3.34 -7.95 3.24
N PHE A 95 -3.81 -7.31 4.31
CA PHE A 95 -4.85 -7.86 5.19
C PHE A 95 -6.19 -8.04 4.47
N ALA A 96 -6.58 -7.07 3.63
CA ALA A 96 -7.79 -7.22 2.82
C ALA A 96 -7.70 -8.41 1.87
N TYR A 97 -6.55 -8.62 1.23
CA TYR A 97 -6.33 -9.79 0.40
C TYR A 97 -6.39 -11.08 1.21
N LEU A 98 -5.79 -11.12 2.41
CA LEU A 98 -5.88 -12.22 3.37
C LEU A 98 -7.36 -12.52 3.72
N THR A 99 -8.13 -11.50 4.13
CA THR A 99 -9.57 -11.65 4.40
C THR A 99 -10.30 -12.26 3.21
N MET A 100 -10.02 -11.80 1.98
CA MET A 100 -10.64 -12.36 0.77
C MET A 100 -10.27 -13.84 0.54
N LYS A 101 -9.08 -14.28 0.99
CA LYS A 101 -8.72 -15.72 1.02
C LYS A 101 -9.59 -16.48 2.01
N LEU A 102 -9.82 -15.94 3.21
CA LEU A 102 -10.70 -16.54 4.21
C LEU A 102 -12.16 -16.58 3.71
N VAL A 103 -12.61 -15.56 2.97
CA VAL A 103 -13.93 -15.56 2.31
C VAL A 103 -14.02 -16.67 1.25
N GLN A 104 -12.98 -16.87 0.45
CA GLN A 104 -12.93 -17.93 -0.56
C GLN A 104 -13.01 -19.32 0.07
N GLU A 105 -12.46 -19.50 1.25
CA GLU A 105 -12.47 -20.73 2.03
C GLU A 105 -13.77 -20.89 2.86
N ASN A 106 -14.73 -19.97 2.75
CA ASN A 106 -15.98 -19.91 3.54
C ASN A 106 -15.77 -19.84 5.06
N ILE A 107 -14.60 -19.39 5.52
CA ILE A 107 -14.29 -19.19 6.95
C ILE A 107 -15.03 -17.95 7.46
N ILE A 108 -15.07 -16.87 6.67
CA ILE A 108 -15.82 -15.65 6.97
C ILE A 108 -16.66 -15.23 5.75
N ALA A 109 -17.80 -14.60 6.00
CA ALA A 109 -18.64 -14.03 4.94
C ALA A 109 -18.62 -12.50 5.02
N LEU A 110 -18.50 -11.82 3.86
CA LEU A 110 -18.37 -10.35 3.80
C LEU A 110 -19.54 -9.62 4.47
N ASP A 111 -20.76 -10.15 4.39
CA ASP A 111 -21.98 -9.46 4.78
C ASP A 111 -22.65 -10.01 6.05
N LYS A 112 -22.07 -11.05 6.67
CA LYS A 112 -22.55 -11.53 7.97
C LYS A 112 -22.00 -10.61 9.07
N PRO A 113 -22.85 -10.11 10.00
CA PRO A 113 -22.41 -9.29 11.12
C PRO A 113 -21.32 -9.97 11.94
N LEU A 114 -20.22 -9.23 12.23
CA LEU A 114 -19.03 -9.77 12.86
C LEU A 114 -19.29 -10.38 14.25
N TYR A 115 -20.17 -9.77 15.03
CA TYR A 115 -20.49 -10.30 16.37
C TYR A 115 -21.04 -11.72 16.36
N LYS A 116 -21.59 -12.20 15.22
CA LYS A 116 -22.12 -13.56 15.07
C LYS A 116 -21.02 -14.63 14.92
N TYR A 117 -19.77 -14.22 14.86
CA TYR A 117 -18.62 -15.10 14.83
C TYR A 117 -17.91 -15.20 16.19
N LEU A 118 -18.17 -14.28 17.09
CA LEU A 118 -17.50 -14.16 18.39
C LEU A 118 -18.21 -14.94 19.47
N SER A 119 -17.46 -15.43 20.46
CA SER A 119 -17.96 -16.16 21.62
C SER A 119 -18.69 -15.28 22.63
N LYS A 120 -18.44 -13.95 22.59
CA LYS A 120 -19.07 -12.95 23.45
C LYS A 120 -19.31 -11.63 22.68
N PRO A 121 -20.16 -10.72 23.18
CA PRO A 121 -20.38 -9.40 22.60
C PRO A 121 -19.07 -8.63 22.39
N ILE A 122 -18.96 -7.85 21.29
CA ILE A 122 -17.76 -7.04 20.99
C ILE A 122 -17.38 -6.14 22.15
N SER A 123 -18.37 -5.57 22.84
CA SER A 123 -18.17 -4.68 24.00
C SER A 123 -17.66 -5.37 25.26
N GLU A 124 -17.56 -6.69 25.28
CA GLU A 124 -16.96 -7.46 26.39
C GLU A 124 -15.47 -7.80 26.14
N TYR A 125 -14.96 -7.47 24.95
CA TYR A 125 -13.51 -7.46 24.71
C TYR A 125 -12.94 -6.15 25.23
N GLU A 126 -11.92 -6.22 26.07
CA GLU A 126 -11.33 -5.07 26.76
C GLU A 126 -11.06 -3.90 25.81
N TYR A 127 -10.44 -4.17 24.66
CA TYR A 127 -10.10 -3.15 23.68
C TYR A 127 -11.31 -2.39 23.12
N PHE A 128 -12.49 -3.03 23.05
CA PHE A 128 -13.73 -2.46 22.51
C PHE A 128 -14.80 -2.19 23.58
N SER A 129 -14.42 -2.20 24.86
CA SER A 129 -15.35 -2.00 25.98
C SER A 129 -16.08 -0.65 25.96
N ASP A 130 -15.49 0.36 25.33
CA ASP A 130 -16.12 1.66 25.11
C ASP A 130 -17.45 1.58 24.33
N LEU A 131 -17.65 0.51 23.54
CA LEU A 131 -18.88 0.32 22.75
C LEU A 131 -20.05 -0.28 23.52
N LYS A 132 -19.96 -0.45 24.86
CA LYS A 132 -20.98 -1.10 25.68
C LYS A 132 -22.36 -0.46 25.58
N SER A 133 -22.42 0.86 25.44
CA SER A 133 -23.68 1.62 25.33
C SER A 133 -24.16 1.83 23.89
N ASP A 134 -23.40 1.40 22.87
CA ASP A 134 -23.69 1.66 21.46
C ASP A 134 -23.94 0.37 20.67
N ASN A 135 -25.18 -0.03 20.56
CA ASN A 135 -25.56 -1.27 19.85
C ASN A 135 -25.31 -1.29 18.34
N ARG A 136 -24.85 -0.18 17.74
CA ARG A 136 -24.56 -0.11 16.30
C ARG A 136 -23.42 -1.04 15.87
N TRP A 137 -22.54 -1.46 16.78
CA TRP A 137 -21.52 -2.48 16.50
C TRP A 137 -22.12 -3.81 15.99
N LYS A 138 -23.41 -4.10 16.30
CA LYS A 138 -24.13 -5.28 15.78
C LYS A 138 -24.37 -5.25 14.28
N LEU A 139 -24.22 -4.09 13.63
CA LEU A 139 -24.37 -3.92 12.20
C LEU A 139 -23.07 -4.16 11.43
N ILE A 140 -21.91 -4.08 12.11
CA ILE A 140 -20.61 -4.09 11.45
C ILE A 140 -20.34 -5.47 10.82
N THR A 141 -19.90 -5.44 9.54
CA THR A 141 -19.55 -6.61 8.73
C THR A 141 -18.10 -6.50 8.26
N ALA A 142 -17.53 -7.62 7.78
CA ALA A 142 -16.18 -7.62 7.16
C ALA A 142 -16.12 -6.65 5.98
N ARG A 143 -17.15 -6.58 5.14
CA ARG A 143 -17.24 -5.61 4.04
C ARG A 143 -17.08 -4.17 4.55
N MET A 144 -17.78 -3.80 5.60
CA MET A 144 -17.71 -2.45 6.16
C MET A 144 -16.32 -2.13 6.74
N CYS A 145 -15.65 -3.10 7.34
CA CYS A 145 -14.27 -2.92 7.81
C CYS A 145 -13.31 -2.67 6.65
N LEU A 146 -13.38 -3.50 5.60
CA LEU A 146 -12.49 -3.42 4.44
C LEU A 146 -12.79 -2.20 3.54
N SER A 147 -14.00 -1.67 3.56
CA SER A 147 -14.40 -0.48 2.79
C SER A 147 -14.37 0.82 3.58
N HIS A 148 -13.93 0.77 4.85
CA HIS A 148 -13.88 1.94 5.73
C HIS A 148 -15.25 2.63 5.93
N THR A 149 -16.28 1.84 6.15
CA THR A 149 -17.65 2.32 6.36
C THR A 149 -18.25 1.94 7.71
N THR A 150 -17.39 1.53 8.68
CA THR A 150 -17.83 1.11 10.02
C THR A 150 -18.31 2.25 10.90
N GLY A 151 -17.88 3.48 10.65
CA GLY A 151 -18.03 4.61 11.56
C GLY A 151 -17.03 4.64 12.72
N LEU A 152 -16.13 3.66 12.81
CA LEU A 152 -15.03 3.65 13.79
C LEU A 152 -13.88 4.56 13.32
N PRO A 153 -13.10 5.18 14.23
CA PRO A 153 -11.99 6.07 13.90
C PRO A 153 -10.82 5.35 13.21
N ASN A 154 -9.85 6.10 12.68
CA ASN A 154 -8.61 5.52 12.17
C ASN A 154 -7.76 4.96 13.32
N VAL A 155 -7.49 5.78 14.30
CA VAL A 155 -6.83 5.37 15.55
C VAL A 155 -7.55 6.02 16.72
N ARG A 156 -7.69 5.30 17.82
CA ARG A 156 -8.43 5.78 19.01
C ARG A 156 -7.86 7.06 19.62
N TRP A 157 -6.56 7.31 19.40
CA TRP A 157 -5.85 8.45 19.98
C TRP A 157 -5.89 9.73 19.11
N LEU A 158 -6.57 9.70 17.96
CA LEU A 158 -6.79 10.87 17.12
C LEU A 158 -8.28 11.12 16.93
N HIS A 159 -8.71 12.34 17.27
CA HIS A 159 -10.10 12.73 17.05
C HIS A 159 -10.40 12.76 15.54
N PRO A 160 -11.38 11.99 15.05
CA PRO A 160 -11.52 11.74 13.61
C PRO A 160 -12.03 12.96 12.80
N THR A 161 -12.57 14.01 13.46
CA THR A 161 -13.04 15.23 12.78
C THR A 161 -12.04 16.38 12.83
N THR A 162 -11.13 16.40 13.82
CA THR A 162 -10.14 17.48 13.99
C THR A 162 -8.72 17.04 13.66
N GLY A 163 -8.44 15.74 13.69
CA GLY A 163 -7.08 15.21 13.54
C GLY A 163 -6.17 15.48 14.76
N VAL A 164 -6.70 16.07 15.83
CA VAL A 164 -5.95 16.40 17.06
C VAL A 164 -5.88 15.14 17.94
N GLU A 165 -4.82 15.05 18.74
CA GLU A 165 -4.64 13.96 19.69
C GLU A 165 -5.79 13.97 20.73
N ASP A 166 -6.39 12.79 20.94
CA ASP A 166 -7.41 12.54 21.95
C ASP A 166 -6.80 11.66 23.05
N THR A 167 -6.40 12.30 24.15
CA THR A 167 -5.74 11.63 25.27
C THR A 167 -6.63 10.61 25.98
N LEU A 168 -7.96 10.72 25.87
CA LEU A 168 -8.90 9.75 26.42
C LEU A 168 -8.95 8.46 25.58
N GLY A 169 -8.68 8.57 24.29
CA GLY A 169 -8.58 7.43 23.38
C GLY A 169 -9.84 6.54 23.35
N VAL A 170 -11.04 7.12 23.49
CA VAL A 170 -12.31 6.39 23.55
C VAL A 170 -12.77 5.98 22.15
N ILE A 171 -13.04 4.70 21.94
CA ILE A 171 -13.61 4.20 20.68
C ILE A 171 -15.10 4.51 20.63
N LYS A 172 -15.54 5.22 19.56
CA LYS A 172 -16.95 5.55 19.30
C LYS A 172 -17.31 5.20 17.85
N ILE A 173 -18.59 4.94 17.61
CA ILE A 173 -19.15 4.83 16.25
C ILE A 173 -19.76 6.19 15.90
N TYR A 174 -19.13 6.93 14.98
CA TYR A 174 -19.47 8.32 14.68
C TYR A 174 -20.68 8.48 13.73
N PHE A 175 -20.99 7.46 12.95
CA PHE A 175 -22.15 7.44 12.06
C PHE A 175 -22.71 6.03 11.92
N LYS A 176 -23.90 5.87 11.33
CA LYS A 176 -24.50 4.54 11.09
C LYS A 176 -23.60 3.72 10.18
N PRO A 177 -23.13 2.51 10.59
CA PRO A 177 -22.30 1.64 9.77
C PRO A 177 -22.90 1.42 8.37
N GLY A 178 -22.04 1.48 7.35
CA GLY A 178 -22.41 1.29 5.94
C GLY A 178 -22.87 2.55 5.20
N THR A 179 -22.97 3.74 5.85
CA THR A 179 -23.57 4.92 5.22
C THR A 179 -22.59 5.96 4.70
N LYS A 180 -21.38 6.05 5.28
CA LYS A 180 -20.35 7.03 4.90
C LYS A 180 -18.98 6.37 4.84
N TYR A 181 -18.11 6.91 4.02
CA TYR A 181 -16.67 6.60 4.04
C TYR A 181 -15.98 7.40 5.15
N ALA A 182 -15.19 6.71 5.97
CA ALA A 182 -14.24 7.32 6.89
C ALA A 182 -13.10 6.32 7.14
N TYR A 183 -11.89 6.66 6.73
CA TYR A 183 -10.73 5.80 6.84
C TYR A 183 -10.54 5.30 8.28
N SER A 184 -10.48 3.99 8.48
CA SER A 184 -10.60 3.36 9.79
C SER A 184 -9.61 2.22 9.98
N GLY A 185 -8.65 2.42 10.90
CA GLY A 185 -7.77 1.35 11.39
C GLY A 185 -8.46 0.52 12.47
N GLU A 186 -9.32 1.15 13.30
CA GLU A 186 -10.04 0.44 14.37
C GLU A 186 -11.06 -0.55 13.80
N GLY A 187 -11.67 -0.26 12.65
CA GLY A 187 -12.50 -1.22 11.95
C GLY A 187 -11.73 -2.46 11.49
N LEU A 188 -10.50 -2.30 11.04
CA LEU A 188 -9.65 -3.44 10.67
C LEU A 188 -9.13 -4.21 11.88
N LYS A 189 -8.86 -3.56 13.01
CA LYS A 189 -8.56 -4.26 14.27
C LYS A 189 -9.73 -5.11 14.77
N LEU A 190 -10.96 -4.62 14.59
CA LEU A 190 -12.15 -5.41 14.91
C LEU A 190 -12.24 -6.64 14.03
N LEU A 191 -11.99 -6.50 12.72
CA LEU A 191 -11.98 -7.62 11.79
C LEU A 191 -10.84 -8.60 12.13
N GLN A 192 -9.65 -8.10 12.46
CA GLN A 192 -8.51 -8.91 12.93
C GLN A 192 -8.91 -9.76 14.16
N LEU A 193 -9.52 -9.14 15.18
CA LEU A 193 -10.00 -9.86 16.36
C LEU A 193 -10.90 -11.03 15.97
N VAL A 194 -11.83 -10.81 15.05
CA VAL A 194 -12.76 -11.85 14.59
C VAL A 194 -12.04 -12.95 13.85
N GLU A 195 -11.15 -12.61 12.92
CA GLU A 195 -10.40 -13.60 12.13
C GLU A 195 -9.47 -14.44 13.01
N GLU A 196 -8.80 -13.82 13.99
CA GLU A 196 -7.94 -14.52 14.95
C GLU A 196 -8.75 -15.46 15.86
N GLU A 197 -9.93 -15.05 16.32
CA GLU A 197 -10.80 -15.90 17.19
C GLU A 197 -11.34 -17.12 16.42
N ILE A 198 -11.87 -16.93 15.22
CA ILE A 198 -12.47 -18.05 14.47
C ILE A 198 -11.44 -19.03 13.89
N THR A 199 -10.20 -18.59 13.71
CA THR A 199 -9.14 -19.44 13.16
C THR A 199 -8.18 -19.97 14.21
N SER A 200 -8.19 -19.40 15.43
CA SER A 200 -7.20 -19.65 16.48
C SER A 200 -5.76 -19.42 16.02
N LYS A 201 -5.55 -18.53 15.05
CA LYS A 201 -4.25 -18.12 14.49
C LYS A 201 -4.12 -16.62 14.54
N THR A 202 -2.89 -16.14 14.74
CA THR A 202 -2.61 -14.70 14.61
C THR A 202 -2.72 -14.24 13.16
N VAL A 203 -2.91 -12.94 12.94
CA VAL A 203 -2.88 -12.39 11.56
C VAL A 203 -1.51 -12.61 10.90
N GLU A 204 -0.43 -12.68 11.68
CA GLU A 204 0.90 -13.06 11.18
C GLU A 204 0.90 -14.48 10.60
N ASP A 205 0.44 -15.47 11.38
CA ASP A 205 0.40 -16.87 10.95
C ASP A 205 -0.47 -17.05 9.70
N LEU A 206 -1.64 -16.40 9.69
CA LEU A 206 -2.56 -16.40 8.54
C LEU A 206 -1.92 -15.79 7.30
N ALA A 207 -1.21 -14.66 7.47
CA ALA A 207 -0.56 -13.98 6.35
C ALA A 207 0.60 -14.80 5.79
N ILE A 208 1.41 -15.42 6.65
CA ILE A 208 2.48 -16.33 6.24
C ILE A 208 1.89 -17.49 5.42
N GLU A 209 0.86 -18.16 5.95
CA GLU A 209 0.27 -19.34 5.31
C GLU A 209 -0.42 -19.01 3.98
N LYS A 210 -1.22 -17.96 3.94
CA LYS A 210 -2.15 -17.69 2.84
C LYS A 210 -1.69 -16.63 1.84
N VAL A 211 -0.70 -15.81 2.22
CA VAL A 211 -0.22 -14.70 1.38
C VAL A 211 1.29 -14.78 1.17
N PHE A 212 2.11 -14.68 2.23
CA PHE A 212 3.55 -14.49 2.06
C PHE A 212 4.23 -15.71 1.44
N LYS A 213 4.02 -16.89 2.01
CA LYS A 213 4.61 -18.14 1.48
C LYS A 213 4.16 -18.48 0.06
N PRO A 214 2.85 -18.43 -0.29
CA PRO A 214 2.39 -18.70 -1.65
C PRO A 214 2.90 -17.71 -2.72
N ILE A 215 3.19 -16.45 -2.34
CA ILE A 215 3.68 -15.41 -3.24
C ILE A 215 5.23 -15.38 -3.27
N GLY A 216 5.89 -15.97 -2.28
CA GLY A 216 7.34 -15.94 -2.13
C GLY A 216 7.85 -14.62 -1.54
N MET A 217 7.09 -14.02 -0.60
CA MET A 217 7.46 -12.84 0.17
C MET A 217 8.24 -13.29 1.41
N THR A 218 9.54 -13.42 1.29
CA THR A 218 10.39 -14.04 2.31
C THR A 218 10.92 -13.06 3.36
N ARG A 219 10.85 -11.76 3.10
CA ARG A 219 11.28 -10.69 4.00
C ARG A 219 10.14 -9.73 4.31
N THR A 220 8.97 -10.32 4.65
CA THR A 220 7.73 -9.59 4.95
C THR A 220 7.07 -10.20 6.18
N GLY A 221 6.55 -9.36 7.08
CA GLY A 221 5.82 -9.80 8.28
C GLY A 221 4.96 -8.68 8.86
N TYR A 222 3.95 -9.05 9.64
CA TYR A 222 3.21 -8.12 10.52
C TYR A 222 3.90 -7.95 11.87
N ILE A 223 4.87 -8.81 12.17
CA ILE A 223 5.77 -8.68 13.31
C ILE A 223 7.21 -8.59 12.81
N TRP A 224 8.11 -8.21 13.70
CA TRP A 224 9.53 -8.20 13.42
C TRP A 224 10.12 -9.60 13.59
N HIS A 225 10.78 -10.11 12.55
CA HIS A 225 11.54 -11.35 12.59
C HIS A 225 13.03 -11.04 12.75
N LYS A 226 13.75 -11.89 13.50
CA LYS A 226 15.17 -11.68 13.81
C LYS A 226 16.04 -11.63 12.54
N GLU A 227 15.68 -12.37 11.51
CA GLU A 227 16.36 -12.37 10.21
C GLU A 227 16.28 -11.03 9.46
N PHE A 228 15.42 -10.10 9.89
CA PHE A 228 15.37 -8.74 9.32
C PHE A 228 16.45 -7.83 9.89
N ASP A 229 17.12 -8.24 10.99
CA ASP A 229 18.16 -7.44 11.64
C ASP A 229 19.41 -7.25 10.78
N ASP A 230 19.64 -8.10 9.79
CA ASP A 230 20.76 -8.01 8.87
C ASP A 230 20.67 -6.83 7.88
N ASN A 231 19.45 -6.48 7.46
CA ASN A 231 19.24 -5.43 6.46
C ASN A 231 17.88 -4.76 6.59
N TYR A 232 17.82 -3.65 7.31
CA TYR A 232 16.60 -2.84 7.47
C TYR A 232 16.90 -1.34 7.44
N ALA A 233 15.91 -0.55 7.03
CA ALA A 233 16.03 0.89 6.99
C ALA A 233 15.62 1.54 8.32
N ILE A 234 16.23 2.68 8.61
CA ILE A 234 15.82 3.61 9.66
C ILE A 234 15.09 4.77 8.99
N GLY A 235 14.00 5.24 9.59
CA GLY A 235 13.25 6.38 9.09
C GLY A 235 14.01 7.69 9.31
N HIS A 236 13.80 8.67 8.44
CA HIS A 236 14.38 10.01 8.52
C HIS A 236 13.26 11.05 8.59
N LEU A 237 13.27 11.88 9.63
CA LEU A 237 12.37 13.01 9.79
C LEU A 237 12.69 14.13 8.78
N GLU A 238 11.83 15.14 8.66
CA GLU A 238 12.01 16.27 7.74
C GLU A 238 13.36 16.98 7.91
N ASN A 239 13.82 17.10 9.15
CA ASN A 239 15.11 17.72 9.51
C ASN A 239 16.31 16.78 9.33
N GLY A 240 16.12 15.55 8.83
CA GLY A 240 17.16 14.54 8.63
C GLY A 240 17.50 13.72 9.86
N ASN A 241 16.89 13.96 11.02
CA ASN A 241 17.11 13.15 12.22
C ASN A 241 16.55 11.74 12.02
N LEU A 242 17.21 10.75 12.64
CA LEU A 242 16.74 9.37 12.60
C LEU A 242 15.49 9.17 13.47
N ASN A 243 14.55 8.40 12.94
CA ASN A 243 13.36 7.93 13.63
C ASN A 243 13.28 6.39 13.55
N PRO A 244 13.97 5.66 14.45
CA PRO A 244 13.96 4.21 14.44
C PRO A 244 12.56 3.65 14.68
N LYS A 245 12.09 2.79 13.78
CA LYS A 245 10.77 2.15 13.95
C LYS A 245 10.83 1.06 15.01
N LYS A 246 9.84 1.01 15.87
CA LYS A 246 9.70 -0.04 16.89
C LYS A 246 9.56 -1.41 16.22
N LYS A 247 10.43 -2.35 16.59
CA LYS A 247 10.37 -3.76 16.21
C LYS A 247 9.21 -4.41 16.99
N ARG A 248 8.06 -4.56 16.33
CA ARG A 248 6.84 -5.07 16.95
C ARG A 248 6.85 -6.59 17.07
N THR A 249 6.37 -7.09 18.18
CA THR A 249 6.17 -8.53 18.43
C THR A 249 4.68 -8.93 18.38
N THR A 250 3.78 -7.96 18.28
CA THR A 250 2.34 -8.19 18.16
C THR A 250 1.85 -7.63 16.83
N PRO A 251 1.17 -8.43 16.01
CA PRO A 251 0.71 -8.00 14.71
C PRO A 251 -0.49 -7.05 14.80
N VAL A 252 -0.52 -6.06 13.92
CA VAL A 252 -1.62 -5.10 13.78
C VAL A 252 -2.00 -5.01 12.30
N ALA A 253 -3.11 -5.61 11.92
CA ALA A 253 -3.58 -5.69 10.53
C ALA A 253 -3.65 -4.33 9.82
N SER A 254 -3.94 -3.27 10.57
CA SER A 254 -4.08 -1.92 10.02
C SER A 254 -2.77 -1.16 9.79
N GLY A 255 -1.60 -1.67 10.29
CA GLY A 255 -0.42 -0.80 10.19
C GLY A 255 0.91 -1.34 10.66
N SER A 256 1.12 -2.64 10.86
CA SER A 256 2.41 -3.14 11.36
C SER A 256 3.27 -3.87 10.31
N LEU A 257 2.82 -3.94 9.06
CA LEU A 257 3.57 -4.61 8.01
C LEU A 257 4.96 -4.00 7.84
N VAL A 258 5.97 -4.84 7.86
CA VAL A 258 7.30 -4.55 7.34
C VAL A 258 7.53 -5.42 6.10
N THR A 259 8.19 -4.88 5.09
CA THR A 259 8.38 -5.56 3.80
C THR A 259 9.55 -4.98 3.04
N THR A 260 9.94 -5.59 1.94
CA THR A 260 10.90 -5.04 0.98
C THR A 260 10.18 -4.61 -0.30
N ILE A 261 10.78 -3.73 -1.09
CA ILE A 261 10.24 -3.38 -2.40
C ILE A 261 10.15 -4.62 -3.31
N SER A 262 11.10 -5.55 -3.20
CA SER A 262 11.09 -6.81 -3.95
C SER A 262 9.86 -7.66 -3.61
N ASP A 263 9.55 -7.83 -2.33
CA ASP A 263 8.42 -8.66 -1.90
C ASP A 263 7.07 -7.98 -2.17
N TYR A 264 6.96 -6.68 -1.90
CA TYR A 264 5.71 -5.96 -2.17
C TYR A 264 5.41 -5.89 -3.67
N SER A 265 6.45 -5.82 -4.52
CA SER A 265 6.29 -5.91 -5.98
C SER A 265 5.72 -7.26 -6.42
N LYS A 266 6.16 -8.38 -5.81
CA LYS A 266 5.57 -9.70 -6.06
C LYS A 266 4.09 -9.75 -5.67
N PHE A 267 3.74 -9.14 -4.52
CA PHE A 267 2.33 -9.04 -4.09
C PHE A 267 1.49 -8.26 -5.10
N ILE A 268 1.93 -7.08 -5.54
CA ILE A 268 1.22 -6.28 -6.54
C ILE A 268 1.14 -7.02 -7.87
N GLU A 269 2.22 -7.66 -8.31
CA GLU A 269 2.21 -8.49 -9.52
C GLU A 269 1.17 -9.61 -9.43
N PHE A 270 1.11 -10.30 -8.30
CA PHE A 270 0.17 -11.37 -8.03
C PHE A 270 -1.29 -10.88 -8.09
N VAL A 271 -1.58 -9.74 -7.47
CA VAL A 271 -2.91 -9.09 -7.51
C VAL A 271 -3.25 -8.63 -8.94
N MET A 272 -2.33 -7.98 -9.64
CA MET A 272 -2.53 -7.53 -11.03
C MET A 272 -2.79 -8.69 -12.00
N GLN A 273 -2.17 -9.84 -11.78
CA GLN A 273 -2.38 -11.06 -12.56
C GLN A 273 -3.65 -11.82 -12.17
N GLN A 274 -4.41 -11.34 -11.18
CA GLN A 274 -5.64 -11.96 -10.69
C GLN A 274 -5.42 -13.38 -10.16
N LYS A 275 -4.30 -13.63 -9.50
CA LYS A 275 -3.96 -14.93 -8.93
C LYS A 275 -4.51 -15.09 -7.51
N GLY A 276 -4.71 -16.32 -7.09
CA GLY A 276 -5.02 -16.72 -5.72
C GLY A 276 -6.48 -16.54 -5.28
N LEU A 277 -7.25 -15.68 -5.95
CA LEU A 277 -8.69 -15.54 -5.74
C LEU A 277 -9.45 -15.94 -7.01
N ASN A 278 -10.67 -16.46 -6.86
CA ASN A 278 -11.54 -16.68 -8.00
C ASN A 278 -12.01 -15.34 -8.61
N LYS A 279 -12.44 -15.37 -9.87
CA LYS A 279 -12.82 -14.16 -10.62
C LYS A 279 -13.92 -13.32 -9.93
N LYS A 280 -14.87 -13.97 -9.24
CA LYS A 280 -15.96 -13.28 -8.54
C LYS A 280 -15.42 -12.47 -7.37
N LEU A 281 -14.60 -13.07 -6.53
CA LEU A 281 -14.02 -12.42 -5.36
C LEU A 281 -13.00 -11.34 -5.75
N TYR A 282 -12.22 -11.59 -6.79
CA TYR A 282 -11.31 -10.57 -7.32
C TYR A 282 -12.08 -9.34 -7.82
N LYS A 283 -13.17 -9.54 -8.59
CA LYS A 283 -14.05 -8.45 -9.04
C LYS A 283 -14.68 -7.74 -7.85
N GLU A 284 -15.14 -8.48 -6.83
CA GLU A 284 -15.73 -7.93 -5.61
C GLU A 284 -14.74 -7.03 -4.88
N MET A 285 -13.50 -7.50 -4.68
CA MET A 285 -12.44 -6.75 -3.99
C MET A 285 -12.14 -5.40 -4.67
N LEU A 286 -12.08 -5.36 -6.00
CA LEU A 286 -11.75 -4.18 -6.79
C LEU A 286 -12.98 -3.51 -7.43
N SER A 287 -14.17 -3.67 -6.83
CA SER A 287 -15.38 -2.93 -7.19
C SER A 287 -15.69 -1.86 -6.16
N PRO A 288 -16.22 -0.69 -6.57
CA PRO A 288 -16.63 0.36 -5.65
C PRO A 288 -17.67 -0.15 -4.63
N GLN A 289 -17.29 -0.12 -3.36
CA GLN A 289 -18.19 -0.39 -2.23
C GLN A 289 -18.84 0.90 -1.74
N ILE A 290 -18.09 1.99 -1.78
CA ILE A 290 -18.57 3.32 -1.40
C ILE A 290 -17.91 4.39 -2.29
N ARG A 291 -18.67 5.42 -2.70
CA ARG A 291 -18.16 6.60 -3.38
C ARG A 291 -17.60 7.58 -2.36
N ILE A 292 -16.50 8.25 -2.71
CA ILE A 292 -15.83 9.22 -1.86
C ILE A 292 -16.16 10.62 -2.39
N TYR A 293 -16.78 11.44 -1.52
CA TYR A 293 -17.13 12.83 -1.80
C TYR A 293 -16.42 13.80 -0.85
N SER A 294 -15.73 13.28 0.19
CA SER A 294 -14.95 14.13 1.09
C SER A 294 -13.89 14.92 0.34
N LYS A 295 -13.67 16.17 0.76
CA LYS A 295 -12.66 17.06 0.17
C LYS A 295 -11.23 16.55 0.41
N VAL A 296 -11.01 15.94 1.57
CA VAL A 296 -9.75 15.36 2.02
C VAL A 296 -9.95 13.98 2.63
N GLN A 297 -8.88 13.20 2.73
CA GLN A 297 -8.88 11.91 3.41
C GLN A 297 -8.69 12.07 4.93
N PHE A 298 -7.91 13.05 5.34
CA PHE A 298 -7.64 13.36 6.74
C PHE A 298 -7.91 14.85 7.05
N PRO A 299 -8.64 15.18 8.13
CA PRO A 299 -9.20 14.27 9.14
C PRO A 299 -10.24 13.31 8.52
N THR A 300 -10.36 12.10 9.08
CA THR A 300 -11.11 10.99 8.41
C THR A 300 -12.62 11.20 8.35
N ILE A 301 -13.16 12.03 9.21
CA ILE A 301 -14.56 12.46 9.19
C ILE A 301 -14.60 13.96 8.93
N THR A 302 -15.12 14.36 7.77
CA THR A 302 -15.33 15.74 7.39
C THR A 302 -16.69 15.91 6.74
N GLU A 303 -17.34 17.04 6.98
CA GLU A 303 -18.58 17.44 6.27
C GLU A 303 -18.26 18.20 4.96
N GLU A 304 -17.00 18.59 4.75
CA GLU A 304 -16.59 19.23 3.51
C GLU A 304 -16.55 18.22 2.37
N THR A 305 -17.26 18.52 1.30
CA THR A 305 -17.33 17.71 0.09
C THR A 305 -16.74 18.43 -1.11
N THR A 306 -16.34 17.66 -2.13
CA THR A 306 -15.82 18.19 -3.40
C THR A 306 -16.36 17.43 -4.61
N THR A 307 -16.43 18.11 -5.74
CA THR A 307 -16.71 17.48 -7.05
C THR A 307 -15.45 17.23 -7.87
N GLU A 308 -14.26 17.67 -7.42
CA GLU A 308 -13.00 17.55 -8.16
C GLU A 308 -12.71 16.09 -8.59
N ASN A 309 -12.99 15.13 -7.71
CA ASN A 309 -12.74 13.72 -7.96
C ASN A 309 -13.90 12.98 -8.67
N LYS A 310 -14.94 13.73 -9.12
CA LYS A 310 -16.11 13.13 -9.81
C LYS A 310 -15.69 12.50 -11.14
N ALA A 311 -14.82 13.14 -11.89
CA ALA A 311 -14.36 12.67 -13.20
C ALA A 311 -13.61 11.34 -13.13
N ILE A 312 -12.86 11.10 -12.06
CA ILE A 312 -12.13 9.84 -11.82
C ILE A 312 -12.94 8.80 -11.06
N ASN A 313 -14.19 9.09 -10.73
CA ASN A 313 -15.04 8.17 -9.97
C ASN A 313 -14.39 7.67 -8.67
N LEU A 314 -13.72 8.56 -7.92
CA LEU A 314 -13.03 8.19 -6.67
C LEU A 314 -13.96 7.41 -5.73
N SER A 315 -13.51 6.25 -5.29
CA SER A 315 -14.28 5.32 -4.47
C SER A 315 -13.33 4.43 -3.65
N TYR A 316 -13.89 3.65 -2.75
CA TYR A 316 -13.15 2.64 -2.03
C TYR A 316 -13.72 1.25 -2.31
N GLY A 317 -12.84 0.27 -2.52
CA GLY A 317 -13.14 -1.15 -2.64
C GLY A 317 -12.94 -1.87 -1.32
N LEU A 318 -12.54 -3.14 -1.37
CA LEU A 318 -12.16 -3.90 -0.17
C LEU A 318 -10.64 -3.81 0.01
N GLY A 319 -10.21 -2.87 0.85
CA GLY A 319 -8.80 -2.60 1.19
C GLY A 319 -8.04 -1.67 0.24
N TRP A 320 -8.70 -1.16 -0.81
CA TRP A 320 -8.07 -0.38 -1.87
C TRP A 320 -8.85 0.88 -2.20
N GLY A 321 -8.15 1.99 -2.39
CA GLY A 321 -8.69 3.14 -3.11
C GLY A 321 -8.87 2.79 -4.59
N LEU A 322 -9.92 3.30 -5.21
CA LEU A 322 -10.27 2.99 -6.59
C LEU A 322 -10.53 4.28 -7.38
N LEU A 323 -10.06 4.29 -8.62
CA LEU A 323 -10.41 5.33 -9.58
C LEU A 323 -10.65 4.73 -10.99
N LYS A 324 -11.28 5.52 -11.85
CA LYS A 324 -11.47 5.21 -13.26
C LYS A 324 -11.17 6.45 -14.10
N CYS A 325 -10.28 6.33 -15.07
CA CYS A 325 -9.90 7.41 -15.97
C CYS A 325 -9.90 6.93 -17.44
N LYS A 326 -9.40 7.76 -18.35
CA LYS A 326 -9.26 7.38 -19.77
C LYS A 326 -8.38 6.14 -20.01
N TYR A 327 -7.54 5.77 -19.04
CA TYR A 327 -6.69 4.58 -19.11
C TYR A 327 -7.33 3.33 -18.50
N GLY A 328 -8.60 3.41 -18.11
CA GLY A 328 -9.35 2.32 -17.50
C GLY A 328 -9.43 2.43 -15.98
N LYS A 329 -9.61 1.28 -15.32
CA LYS A 329 -9.70 1.16 -13.87
C LYS A 329 -8.32 1.11 -13.24
N ALA A 330 -8.19 1.79 -12.10
CA ALA A 330 -7.00 1.67 -11.27
C ALA A 330 -7.39 1.47 -9.80
N PHE A 331 -6.50 0.81 -9.07
CA PHE A 331 -6.56 0.69 -7.61
C PHE A 331 -5.24 1.18 -7.01
N PHE A 332 -5.30 1.75 -5.82
CA PHE A 332 -4.16 2.37 -5.17
C PHE A 332 -4.18 2.16 -3.66
N LYS A 333 -3.01 2.31 -3.05
CA LYS A 333 -2.85 2.31 -1.60
C LYS A 333 -1.70 3.20 -1.20
N GLU A 334 -1.93 3.99 -0.18
CA GLU A 334 -0.93 4.79 0.51
C GLU A 334 -0.43 4.07 1.77
N GLY A 335 0.77 4.46 2.24
CA GLY A 335 1.32 4.06 3.54
C GLY A 335 2.08 5.22 4.17
N HIS A 336 1.55 5.77 5.26
CA HIS A 336 2.05 6.98 5.89
C HIS A 336 2.35 6.77 7.38
N ASP A 337 3.50 7.24 7.83
CA ASP A 337 3.93 7.38 9.22
C ASP A 337 4.95 8.55 9.29
N ASP A 338 5.38 8.96 10.47
CA ASP A 338 6.22 10.15 10.70
C ASP A 338 7.43 10.27 9.76
N ALA A 339 8.13 9.16 9.52
CA ALA A 339 9.33 9.12 8.69
C ALA A 339 9.22 8.14 7.51
N TRP A 340 8.00 7.74 7.15
CA TRP A 340 7.77 6.74 6.12
C TRP A 340 6.64 7.18 5.21
N ARG A 341 6.91 7.19 3.91
CA ARG A 341 5.94 7.56 2.88
C ARG A 341 5.98 6.50 1.78
N ASN A 342 4.87 5.83 1.59
CA ASN A 342 4.74 4.77 0.59
C ASN A 342 3.52 5.01 -0.27
N TYR A 343 3.62 4.68 -1.54
CA TYR A 343 2.50 4.78 -2.47
C TYR A 343 2.56 3.72 -3.55
N ASN A 344 1.42 3.20 -3.95
CA ASN A 344 1.31 2.44 -5.18
C ASN A 344 0.00 2.73 -5.90
N ILE A 345 0.05 2.75 -7.24
CA ILE A 345 -1.11 2.79 -8.10
C ILE A 345 -0.97 1.81 -9.25
N ASN A 346 -2.07 1.16 -9.60
CA ASN A 346 -2.10 -0.03 -10.44
C ASN A 346 -3.20 0.10 -11.48
N PHE A 347 -2.86 0.39 -12.73
CA PHE A 347 -3.79 0.53 -13.86
C PHE A 347 -4.04 -0.83 -14.50
N ILE A 348 -5.17 -1.45 -14.14
CA ILE A 348 -5.50 -2.84 -14.46
C ILE A 348 -5.52 -3.09 -15.96
N ASP A 349 -6.21 -2.21 -16.71
CA ASP A 349 -6.44 -2.36 -18.14
C ASP A 349 -5.16 -2.11 -18.98
N LYS A 350 -4.25 -1.30 -18.46
CA LYS A 350 -2.94 -1.03 -19.05
C LYS A 350 -1.87 -2.03 -18.63
N GLY A 351 -2.10 -2.75 -17.53
CA GLY A 351 -1.10 -3.65 -16.95
C GLY A 351 0.14 -2.90 -16.44
N ILE A 352 -0.04 -1.63 -16.01
CA ILE A 352 1.02 -0.75 -15.54
C ILE A 352 0.81 -0.47 -14.05
N SER A 353 1.88 -0.57 -13.28
CA SER A 353 1.92 -0.18 -11.87
C SER A 353 3.18 0.57 -11.54
N ILE A 354 3.11 1.44 -10.55
CA ILE A 354 4.26 2.01 -9.87
C ILE A 354 4.12 1.74 -8.36
N ILE A 355 5.23 1.40 -7.73
CA ILE A 355 5.33 1.19 -6.28
C ILE A 355 6.48 2.04 -5.80
N ILE A 356 6.23 2.87 -4.80
CA ILE A 356 7.19 3.78 -4.18
C ILE A 356 7.21 3.49 -2.68
N MET A 357 8.38 3.25 -2.11
CA MET A 357 8.59 3.15 -0.67
C MET A 357 9.72 4.08 -0.27
N THR A 358 9.51 4.91 0.76
CA THR A 358 10.56 5.80 1.26
C THR A 358 10.70 5.69 2.77
N ASN A 359 11.92 5.81 3.25
CA ASN A 359 12.23 5.97 4.67
C ASN A 359 12.49 7.45 5.02
N SER A 360 11.73 8.35 4.40
CA SER A 360 11.89 9.80 4.53
C SER A 360 10.54 10.50 4.70
N ALA A 361 10.43 11.38 5.70
CA ALA A 361 9.25 12.19 5.93
C ALA A 361 8.90 13.08 4.72
N ASN A 362 9.90 13.48 3.94
CA ASN A 362 9.75 14.30 2.74
C ASN A 362 9.33 13.50 1.50
N GLY A 363 9.19 12.17 1.60
CA GLY A 363 8.97 11.29 0.44
C GLY A 363 7.77 11.64 -0.41
N GLU A 364 6.65 12.02 0.22
CA GLU A 364 5.42 12.35 -0.50
C GLU A 364 5.50 13.63 -1.35
N LEU A 365 6.43 14.53 -1.04
CA LEU A 365 6.63 15.77 -1.78
C LEU A 365 7.00 15.56 -3.26
N ILE A 366 7.53 14.37 -3.60
CA ILE A 366 7.95 14.04 -4.96
C ILE A 366 7.00 13.08 -5.68
N PHE A 367 5.98 12.52 -5.02
CA PHE A 367 5.11 11.49 -5.60
C PHE A 367 4.40 11.96 -6.85
N LYS A 368 3.80 13.16 -6.84
CA LYS A 368 3.07 13.69 -7.98
C LYS A 368 3.95 13.72 -9.23
N GLU A 369 5.14 14.32 -9.15
CA GLU A 369 6.04 14.44 -10.31
C GLU A 369 6.62 13.09 -10.73
N LEU A 370 6.90 12.17 -9.79
CA LEU A 370 7.29 10.80 -10.11
C LEU A 370 6.21 10.08 -10.92
N LEU A 371 4.95 10.13 -10.48
CA LEU A 371 3.83 9.48 -11.15
C LEU A 371 3.62 10.04 -12.56
N GLU A 372 3.61 11.37 -12.71
CA GLU A 372 3.43 12.05 -13.98
C GLU A 372 4.56 11.76 -14.96
N THR A 373 5.80 11.82 -14.49
CA THR A 373 6.98 11.69 -15.36
C THR A 373 7.26 10.23 -15.74
N LEU A 374 7.18 9.31 -14.76
CA LEU A 374 7.64 7.94 -14.95
C LEU A 374 6.59 7.05 -15.61
N ILE A 375 5.33 7.22 -15.28
CA ILE A 375 4.25 6.41 -15.85
C ILE A 375 3.17 7.21 -16.57
N GLY A 376 3.21 8.55 -16.54
CA GLY A 376 2.23 9.43 -17.17
C GLY A 376 0.90 9.47 -16.43
N ASP A 377 0.91 9.27 -15.11
CA ASP A 377 -0.29 9.35 -14.27
C ASP A 377 -0.56 10.78 -13.78
N THR A 378 -1.63 11.36 -14.29
CA THR A 378 -2.15 12.66 -13.90
C THR A 378 -3.51 12.57 -13.19
N PHE A 379 -3.91 11.35 -12.77
CA PHE A 379 -5.24 11.06 -12.22
C PHE A 379 -5.23 10.73 -10.72
N THR A 380 -4.09 10.41 -10.14
CA THR A 380 -3.96 10.23 -8.70
C THR A 380 -4.54 11.42 -7.95
N PRO A 381 -5.47 11.21 -6.99
CA PRO A 381 -6.16 12.28 -6.27
C PRO A 381 -5.29 12.88 -5.16
N TRP A 382 -4.07 13.32 -5.48
CA TRP A 382 -3.06 13.75 -4.51
C TRP A 382 -3.54 14.87 -3.57
N LYS A 383 -4.43 15.77 -4.01
CA LYS A 383 -5.05 16.78 -3.14
C LYS A 383 -5.95 16.15 -2.08
N TRP A 384 -6.72 15.13 -2.46
CA TRP A 384 -7.57 14.40 -1.53
C TRP A 384 -6.74 13.61 -0.52
N GLU A 385 -5.62 13.04 -0.96
CA GLU A 385 -4.66 12.33 -0.11
C GLU A 385 -3.80 13.29 0.73
N THR A 386 -3.87 14.61 0.46
CA THR A 386 -3.05 15.66 1.09
C THR A 386 -1.55 15.53 0.80
N TYR A 387 -1.18 14.91 -0.31
CA TYR A 387 0.20 14.76 -0.78
C TYR A 387 0.58 15.94 -1.67
N PHE A 388 0.91 17.08 -1.05
CA PHE A 388 1.25 18.29 -1.76
C PHE A 388 2.69 18.24 -2.27
N PRO A 389 2.94 18.49 -3.56
CA PRO A 389 4.29 18.51 -4.10
C PRO A 389 5.14 19.65 -3.49
N TYR A 390 6.47 19.50 -3.54
CA TYR A 390 7.44 20.42 -2.97
C TYR A 390 7.31 21.87 -3.48
N ASP A 391 6.77 22.06 -4.67
CA ASP A 391 6.53 23.37 -5.31
C ASP A 391 5.11 23.90 -5.13
N TYR A 392 4.26 23.22 -4.36
CA TYR A 392 2.88 23.61 -4.12
C TYR A 392 2.81 24.87 -3.23
N LYS A 393 2.28 25.95 -3.79
CA LYS A 393 1.98 27.18 -3.03
C LYS A 393 0.58 27.04 -2.43
N LYS A 394 0.52 27.03 -1.10
CA LYS A 394 -0.73 27.02 -0.33
C LYS A 394 -1.50 28.32 -0.50
#